data_4664c22a454d19fcde33f3a824fab2fa
#
_entry.id   4664c22a454d19fcde33f3a824fab2fa
#
_cell.length_a   1.000
_cell.length_b   1.000
_cell.length_c   1.000
_cell.angle_alpha   90.00
_cell.angle_beta   90.00
_cell.angle_gamma   90.00
#
_symmetry.space_group_name_H-M   'P 1'
#
loop_
_entity.id
_entity.type
_entity.pdbx_description
1 polymer ?
#
loop_
_entity_poly.entity_id
_entity_poly.type
_entity_poly.pdbx_seq_one_letter_code
_entity_poly.pdbx_strand_id
1 'polypeptide(L)'
;MDFFKRALRYLKNNGIRKSCIRLIEKIQEFFINKKRNKIEQENYLKWIKNNEPNEEEIGIQKNTNFEYEPVISVIVPMYKTPECYFRELIKSLKEQTYKNWELCLADGSEKKENFIDDIIKNDDRIKYKFLGVNKGISGNSNEAIKMATGDYYALLDHDDIIPVFSLYEIVKKINEDKEAEFFYTDEDKILDKKNIRIGPHFKPDFAPDTLRSYNYICHFSIFKKSLIEKLKGFDSKFDGSQDYDLILRATETANRIVHIPKILYHWRINENSVASSASAKPYAYVAAKKAILASLKKQNIE
;
A
#
# COMPACT_ATOMS: atom_id res chain seq x y z
N MET A 1 -30.93 5.13 -7.55
CA MET A 1 -32.04 6.13 -7.50
C MET A 1 -31.61 7.55 -7.92
N ASP A 2 -30.38 7.94 -7.73
CA ASP A 2 -29.83 9.28 -8.05
C ASP A 2 -29.64 9.56 -9.56
N PHE A 3 -29.23 8.52 -10.34
CA PHE A 3 -28.99 8.65 -11.78
C PHE A 3 -30.27 9.00 -12.56
N PHE A 4 -31.37 8.34 -12.29
CA PHE A 4 -32.68 8.62 -12.93
C PHE A 4 -33.18 10.02 -12.62
N LYS A 5 -33.03 10.48 -11.38
CA LYS A 5 -33.42 11.85 -10.98
C LYS A 5 -32.55 12.89 -11.69
N ARG A 6 -31.26 12.65 -11.85
CA ARG A 6 -30.35 13.54 -12.60
C ARG A 6 -30.68 13.58 -14.09
N ALA A 7 -30.99 12.42 -14.70
CA ALA A 7 -31.36 12.33 -16.10
C ALA A 7 -32.69 13.06 -16.38
N LEU A 8 -33.71 12.86 -15.54
CA LEU A 8 -35.01 13.57 -15.65
C LEU A 8 -34.88 15.09 -15.47
N ARG A 9 -34.05 15.53 -14.50
CA ARG A 9 -33.76 16.95 -14.29
C ARG A 9 -33.07 17.56 -15.52
N TYR A 10 -32.09 16.83 -16.10
CA TYR A 10 -31.40 17.29 -17.30
C TYR A 10 -32.32 17.39 -18.50
N LEU A 11 -33.21 16.37 -18.69
CA LEU A 11 -34.24 16.37 -19.74
C LEU A 11 -35.20 17.57 -19.62
N LYS A 12 -35.65 17.83 -18.40
CA LYS A 12 -36.58 18.95 -18.10
C LYS A 12 -35.94 20.31 -18.38
N ASN A 13 -34.62 20.45 -18.10
CA ASN A 13 -33.93 21.74 -18.24
C ASN A 13 -33.39 22.00 -19.65
N ASN A 14 -33.11 20.96 -20.45
CA ASN A 14 -32.39 21.09 -21.72
C ASN A 14 -33.16 20.57 -22.95
N GLY A 15 -34.32 19.98 -22.74
CA GLY A 15 -35.15 19.41 -23.80
C GLY A 15 -34.63 18.08 -24.37
N ILE A 16 -35.49 17.41 -25.14
CA ILE A 16 -35.24 16.05 -25.66
C ILE A 16 -34.01 16.00 -26.55
N ARG A 17 -33.86 16.94 -27.50
CA ARG A 17 -32.77 16.92 -28.47
C ARG A 17 -31.37 16.94 -27.79
N LYS A 18 -31.16 17.87 -26.86
CA LYS A 18 -29.89 17.96 -26.11
C LYS A 18 -29.64 16.73 -25.21
N SER A 19 -30.72 16.17 -24.67
CA SER A 19 -30.61 14.95 -23.83
C SER A 19 -30.25 13.73 -24.65
N CYS A 20 -30.76 13.57 -25.86
CA CYS A 20 -30.37 12.51 -26.79
C CYS A 20 -28.91 12.64 -27.22
N ILE A 21 -28.46 13.84 -27.57
CA ILE A 21 -27.04 14.08 -27.91
C ILE A 21 -26.14 13.66 -26.74
N ARG A 22 -26.43 14.13 -25.53
CA ARG A 22 -25.65 13.77 -24.35
C ARG A 22 -25.67 12.29 -24.02
N LEU A 23 -26.78 11.58 -24.31
CA LEU A 23 -26.82 10.12 -24.15
C LEU A 23 -25.91 9.43 -25.16
N ILE A 24 -25.94 9.86 -26.43
CA ILE A 24 -25.06 9.32 -27.48
C ILE A 24 -23.60 9.56 -27.12
N GLU A 25 -23.22 10.78 -26.69
CA GLU A 25 -21.88 11.11 -26.23
C GLU A 25 -21.44 10.19 -25.10
N LYS A 26 -22.27 9.98 -24.08
CA LYS A 26 -21.96 9.06 -22.97
C LYS A 26 -21.80 7.61 -23.41
N ILE A 27 -22.62 7.16 -24.36
CA ILE A 27 -22.50 5.81 -24.93
C ILE A 27 -21.16 5.70 -25.69
N GLN A 28 -20.81 6.69 -26.49
CA GLN A 28 -19.54 6.72 -27.20
C GLN A 28 -18.35 6.74 -26.22
N GLU A 29 -18.37 7.62 -25.22
CA GLU A 29 -17.38 7.66 -24.14
C GLU A 29 -17.24 6.30 -23.45
N PHE A 30 -18.35 5.62 -23.17
CA PHE A 30 -18.32 4.29 -22.56
C PHE A 30 -17.58 3.26 -23.42
N PHE A 31 -17.87 3.22 -24.74
CA PHE A 31 -17.20 2.29 -25.64
C PHE A 31 -15.71 2.64 -25.86
N ILE A 32 -15.40 3.94 -25.97
CA ILE A 32 -14.02 4.43 -26.08
C ILE A 32 -13.25 4.05 -24.82
N ASN A 33 -13.79 4.32 -23.63
CA ASN A 33 -13.14 3.98 -22.37
C ASN A 33 -12.96 2.47 -22.20
N LYS A 34 -13.97 1.65 -22.58
CA LYS A 34 -13.85 0.19 -22.54
C LYS A 34 -12.73 -0.33 -23.46
N LYS A 35 -12.61 0.23 -24.68
CA LYS A 35 -11.53 -0.12 -25.60
C LYS A 35 -10.17 0.32 -25.07
N ARG A 36 -10.08 1.54 -24.54
CA ARG A 36 -8.85 2.08 -23.93
C ARG A 36 -8.40 1.22 -22.75
N ASN A 37 -9.29 0.92 -21.81
CA ASN A 37 -8.96 0.09 -20.64
C ASN A 37 -8.48 -1.31 -21.06
N LYS A 38 -9.04 -1.89 -22.13
CA LYS A 38 -8.56 -3.17 -22.65
C LYS A 38 -7.14 -3.08 -23.19
N ILE A 39 -6.84 -2.03 -23.97
CA ILE A 39 -5.50 -1.79 -24.53
C ILE A 39 -4.49 -1.53 -23.40
N GLU A 40 -4.84 -0.71 -22.43
CA GLU A 40 -4.01 -0.41 -21.27
C GLU A 40 -3.69 -1.71 -20.49
N GLN A 41 -4.69 -2.56 -20.28
CA GLN A 41 -4.50 -3.85 -19.62
C GLN A 41 -3.58 -4.80 -20.41
N GLU A 42 -3.76 -4.91 -21.74
CA GLU A 42 -2.89 -5.72 -22.59
C GLU A 42 -1.44 -5.21 -22.58
N ASN A 43 -1.25 -3.89 -22.63
CA ASN A 43 0.07 -3.28 -22.55
C ASN A 43 0.70 -3.51 -21.17
N TYR A 44 -0.07 -3.41 -20.09
CA TYR A 44 0.43 -3.67 -18.76
C TYR A 44 0.84 -5.13 -18.55
N LEU A 45 0.08 -6.09 -19.05
CA LEU A 45 0.47 -7.51 -19.01
C LEU A 45 1.77 -7.78 -19.78
N LYS A 46 1.99 -7.11 -20.91
CA LYS A 46 3.26 -7.18 -21.63
C LYS A 46 4.40 -6.56 -20.82
N TRP A 47 4.14 -5.44 -20.16
CA TRP A 47 5.13 -4.79 -19.29
C TRP A 47 5.53 -5.72 -18.14
N ILE A 48 4.58 -6.34 -17.44
CA ILE A 48 4.84 -7.32 -16.38
C ILE A 48 5.78 -8.42 -16.89
N LYS A 49 5.43 -9.05 -18.02
CA LYS A 49 6.23 -10.12 -18.61
C LYS A 49 7.68 -9.73 -18.92
N ASN A 50 7.91 -8.45 -19.26
CA ASN A 50 9.22 -7.96 -19.67
C ASN A 50 10.04 -7.35 -18.53
N ASN A 51 9.43 -7.02 -17.40
CA ASN A 51 10.08 -6.26 -16.32
C ASN A 51 10.09 -6.98 -14.96
N GLU A 52 9.28 -8.02 -14.80
CA GLU A 52 9.31 -8.83 -13.58
C GLU A 52 10.14 -10.11 -13.80
N PRO A 53 10.78 -10.62 -12.74
CA PRO A 53 11.67 -11.78 -12.86
C PRO A 53 10.90 -13.03 -13.33
N ASN A 54 11.52 -13.75 -14.27
CA ASN A 54 11.03 -15.04 -14.73
C ASN A 54 11.38 -16.17 -13.73
N GLU A 55 10.97 -17.42 -14.00
CA GLU A 55 11.20 -18.55 -13.10
C GLU A 55 12.69 -18.84 -12.85
N GLU A 56 13.55 -18.66 -13.83
CA GLU A 56 14.99 -18.84 -13.71
C GLU A 56 15.59 -17.77 -12.78
N GLU A 57 15.23 -16.50 -12.98
CA GLU A 57 15.65 -15.38 -12.13
C GLU A 57 15.12 -15.54 -10.71
N ILE A 58 13.89 -16.01 -10.50
CA ILE A 58 13.35 -16.38 -9.18
C ILE A 58 14.18 -17.50 -8.54
N GLY A 59 14.61 -18.49 -9.33
CA GLY A 59 15.52 -19.54 -8.89
C GLY A 59 16.87 -18.99 -8.41
N ILE A 60 17.44 -18.04 -9.13
CA ILE A 60 18.68 -17.33 -8.77
C ILE A 60 18.49 -16.56 -7.47
N GLN A 61 17.41 -15.80 -7.35
CA GLN A 61 17.11 -15.01 -6.15
C GLN A 61 17.05 -15.85 -4.88
N LYS A 62 16.45 -17.05 -4.94
CA LYS A 62 16.34 -17.97 -3.80
C LYS A 62 17.70 -18.48 -3.30
N ASN A 63 18.72 -18.46 -4.15
CA ASN A 63 20.06 -18.94 -3.87
C ASN A 63 21.10 -17.80 -3.74
N THR A 64 20.67 -16.56 -3.80
CA THR A 64 21.54 -15.39 -3.65
C THR A 64 21.84 -15.16 -2.17
N ASN A 65 23.13 -15.04 -1.83
CA ASN A 65 23.59 -14.57 -0.54
C ASN A 65 24.02 -13.10 -0.68
N PHE A 66 23.50 -12.25 0.18
CA PHE A 66 23.93 -10.85 0.23
C PHE A 66 25.08 -10.67 1.22
N GLU A 67 25.90 -9.65 1.00
CA GLU A 67 26.95 -9.27 1.97
C GLU A 67 26.33 -8.86 3.32
N TYR A 68 25.21 -8.16 3.26
CA TYR A 68 24.42 -7.80 4.43
C TYR A 68 22.99 -8.37 4.27
N GLU A 69 22.61 -9.20 5.21
CA GLU A 69 21.30 -9.88 5.24
C GLU A 69 20.43 -9.36 6.38
N PRO A 70 19.86 -8.15 6.26
CA PRO A 70 19.02 -7.57 7.30
C PRO A 70 17.74 -8.38 7.54
N VAL A 71 17.29 -8.41 8.78
CA VAL A 71 15.93 -8.88 9.07
C VAL A 71 14.93 -7.81 8.69
N ILE A 72 13.98 -8.15 7.82
CA ILE A 72 12.87 -7.26 7.43
C ILE A 72 11.65 -7.59 8.30
N SER A 73 11.26 -6.67 9.19
CA SER A 73 10.02 -6.79 9.95
C SER A 73 8.86 -6.24 9.12
N VAL A 74 7.95 -7.10 8.71
CA VAL A 74 6.72 -6.68 8.03
C VAL A 74 5.67 -6.34 9.09
N ILE A 75 5.22 -5.09 9.10
CA ILE A 75 4.33 -4.51 10.11
C ILE A 75 2.91 -4.51 9.57
N VAL A 76 2.01 -5.24 10.21
CA VAL A 76 0.63 -5.41 9.76
C VAL A 76 -0.36 -5.12 10.88
N PRO A 77 -1.02 -3.97 10.88
CA PRO A 77 -2.17 -3.73 11.73
C PRO A 77 -3.39 -4.49 11.20
N MET A 78 -4.06 -5.25 12.07
CA MET A 78 -5.24 -6.03 11.70
C MET A 78 -6.49 -5.48 12.40
N TYR A 79 -7.61 -5.54 11.70
CA TYR A 79 -8.94 -5.30 12.26
C TYR A 79 -10.01 -5.98 11.41
N LYS A 80 -10.69 -7.00 11.97
CA LYS A 80 -11.74 -7.77 11.28
C LYS A 80 -11.31 -8.29 9.90
N THR A 81 -10.08 -8.78 9.82
CA THR A 81 -9.48 -9.28 8.58
C THR A 81 -10.23 -10.52 8.10
N PRO A 82 -10.77 -10.53 6.86
CA PRO A 82 -11.38 -11.71 6.27
C PRO A 82 -10.36 -12.85 6.14
N GLU A 83 -10.78 -14.09 6.41
CA GLU A 83 -9.90 -15.27 6.34
C GLU A 83 -9.20 -15.41 4.97
N CYS A 84 -9.91 -15.15 3.86
CA CYS A 84 -9.34 -15.26 2.52
C CYS A 84 -8.18 -14.29 2.32
N TYR A 85 -8.29 -13.03 2.76
CA TYR A 85 -7.21 -12.04 2.67
C TYR A 85 -6.05 -12.40 3.59
N PHE A 86 -6.34 -12.86 4.80
CA PHE A 86 -5.30 -13.30 5.72
C PHE A 86 -4.49 -14.48 5.15
N ARG A 87 -5.15 -15.46 4.53
CA ARG A 87 -4.46 -16.57 3.85
C ARG A 87 -3.58 -16.11 2.70
N GLU A 88 -4.05 -15.17 1.89
CA GLU A 88 -3.29 -14.63 0.76
C GLU A 88 -2.10 -13.80 1.23
N LEU A 89 -2.25 -12.95 2.26
CA LEU A 89 -1.18 -12.21 2.91
C LEU A 89 -0.07 -13.16 3.40
N ILE A 90 -0.43 -14.17 4.21
CA ILE A 90 0.53 -15.14 4.76
C ILE A 90 1.23 -15.91 3.65
N LYS A 91 0.49 -16.32 2.61
CA LYS A 91 1.06 -16.99 1.44
C LYS A 91 2.07 -16.11 0.74
N SER A 92 1.75 -14.85 0.47
CA SER A 92 2.64 -13.92 -0.23
C SER A 92 3.97 -13.72 0.50
N LEU A 93 3.98 -13.78 1.84
CA LEU A 93 5.19 -13.70 2.64
C LEU A 93 5.96 -15.03 2.70
N LYS A 94 5.27 -16.15 2.86
CA LYS A 94 5.94 -17.48 2.88
C LYS A 94 6.64 -17.80 1.55
N GLU A 95 6.12 -17.30 0.44
CA GLU A 95 6.65 -17.48 -0.91
C GLU A 95 7.81 -16.52 -1.24
N GLN A 96 8.13 -15.52 -0.42
CA GLN A 96 9.23 -14.58 -0.68
C GLN A 96 10.53 -15.31 -0.99
N THR A 97 11.28 -14.83 -2.00
CA THR A 97 12.60 -15.38 -2.37
C THR A 97 13.63 -15.08 -1.29
N TYR A 98 13.62 -13.90 -0.69
CA TYR A 98 14.40 -13.57 0.49
C TYR A 98 13.76 -14.15 1.76
N LYS A 99 14.55 -14.82 2.62
CA LYS A 99 14.00 -15.61 3.73
C LYS A 99 14.16 -14.98 5.11
N ASN A 100 15.06 -13.98 5.25
CA ASN A 100 15.33 -13.34 6.52
C ASN A 100 14.33 -12.20 6.84
N TRP A 101 13.10 -12.59 7.11
CA TRP A 101 12.02 -11.69 7.48
C TRP A 101 11.23 -12.20 8.67
N GLU A 102 10.54 -11.32 9.34
CA GLU A 102 9.52 -11.62 10.34
C GLU A 102 8.24 -10.86 10.03
N LEU A 103 7.10 -11.40 10.47
CA LEU A 103 5.80 -10.78 10.32
C LEU A 103 5.24 -10.43 11.70
N CYS A 104 4.93 -9.16 11.92
CA CYS A 104 4.38 -8.64 13.17
C CYS A 104 2.92 -8.24 12.98
N LEU A 105 2.01 -9.06 13.48
CA LEU A 105 0.56 -8.92 13.37
C LEU A 105 -0.04 -8.41 14.67
N ALA A 106 -0.65 -7.22 14.68
CA ALA A 106 -1.37 -6.69 15.83
C ALA A 106 -2.86 -6.56 15.51
N ASP A 107 -3.66 -7.43 16.12
CA ASP A 107 -5.09 -7.56 15.83
C ASP A 107 -5.95 -6.81 16.85
N GLY A 108 -6.52 -5.69 16.39
CA GLY A 108 -7.45 -4.85 17.15
C GLY A 108 -8.91 -5.32 17.13
N SER A 109 -9.20 -6.50 16.61
CA SER A 109 -10.57 -7.04 16.61
C SER A 109 -11.06 -7.29 18.03
N GLU A 110 -12.37 -7.20 18.25
CA GLU A 110 -12.99 -7.43 19.56
C GLU A 110 -13.02 -8.93 19.90
N LYS A 111 -12.96 -9.78 18.87
CA LYS A 111 -12.95 -11.24 19.01
C LYS A 111 -11.82 -11.80 18.15
N LYS A 112 -11.05 -12.72 18.72
CA LYS A 112 -10.03 -13.48 17.98
C LYS A 112 -10.72 -14.55 17.11
N GLU A 113 -10.34 -14.57 15.83
CA GLU A 113 -10.82 -15.59 14.90
C GLU A 113 -9.98 -16.87 14.98
N ASN A 114 -10.65 -18.03 14.99
CA ASN A 114 -9.99 -19.33 15.18
C ASN A 114 -9.02 -19.69 14.06
N PHE A 115 -9.30 -19.28 12.82
CA PHE A 115 -8.47 -19.59 11.64
C PHE A 115 -7.05 -19.00 11.75
N ILE A 116 -6.85 -17.94 12.55
CA ILE A 116 -5.57 -17.26 12.68
C ILE A 116 -4.51 -18.24 13.18
N ASP A 117 -4.75 -18.87 14.33
CA ASP A 117 -3.80 -19.81 14.94
C ASP A 117 -3.49 -20.98 14.00
N ASP A 118 -4.50 -21.49 13.28
CA ASP A 118 -4.32 -22.59 12.33
C ASP A 118 -3.43 -22.24 11.14
N ILE A 119 -3.47 -20.98 10.68
CA ILE A 119 -2.71 -20.51 9.51
C ILE A 119 -1.25 -20.20 9.89
N ILE A 120 -1.03 -19.62 11.08
CA ILE A 120 0.30 -19.16 11.49
C ILE A 120 1.11 -20.21 12.25
N LYS A 121 0.47 -21.27 12.72
CA LYS A 121 1.17 -22.36 13.42
C LYS A 121 2.34 -22.89 12.58
N ASN A 122 3.41 -23.28 13.26
CA ASN A 122 4.64 -23.83 12.65
C ASN A 122 5.45 -22.84 11.77
N ASP A 123 5.33 -21.53 12.01
CA ASP A 123 6.25 -20.55 11.39
C ASP A 123 6.66 -19.51 12.45
N ASP A 124 7.81 -19.74 13.06
CA ASP A 124 8.33 -18.91 14.17
C ASP A 124 8.67 -17.48 13.76
N ARG A 125 8.67 -17.20 12.45
CA ARG A 125 8.85 -15.83 11.93
C ARG A 125 7.59 -14.99 12.09
N ILE A 126 6.43 -15.60 12.41
CA ILE A 126 5.15 -14.91 12.52
C ILE A 126 4.82 -14.63 13.98
N LYS A 127 4.85 -13.37 14.36
CA LYS A 127 4.50 -12.87 15.68
C LYS A 127 3.09 -12.31 15.64
N TYR A 128 2.18 -12.86 16.43
CA TYR A 128 0.79 -12.43 16.50
C TYR A 128 0.42 -11.96 17.91
N LYS A 129 -0.22 -10.79 17.99
CA LYS A 129 -0.74 -10.22 19.23
C LYS A 129 -2.21 -9.85 19.07
N PHE A 130 -3.07 -10.55 19.76
CA PHE A 130 -4.47 -10.17 19.91
C PHE A 130 -4.59 -9.06 20.95
N LEU A 131 -5.17 -7.92 20.57
CA LEU A 131 -5.30 -6.75 21.43
C LEU A 131 -6.63 -6.73 22.19
N GLY A 132 -7.68 -7.37 21.64
CA GLY A 132 -9.03 -7.39 22.22
C GLY A 132 -9.76 -6.04 22.19
N VAL A 133 -9.11 -5.00 21.67
CA VAL A 133 -9.65 -3.65 21.54
C VAL A 133 -9.02 -2.96 20.34
N ASN A 134 -9.83 -2.26 19.54
CA ASN A 134 -9.33 -1.46 18.44
C ASN A 134 -8.73 -0.13 18.95
N LYS A 135 -7.41 0.01 18.83
CA LYS A 135 -6.67 1.23 19.18
C LYS A 135 -6.59 2.23 18.02
N GLY A 136 -7.35 2.03 16.96
CA GLY A 136 -7.20 2.76 15.70
C GLY A 136 -6.02 2.23 14.87
N ILE A 137 -5.93 2.65 13.60
CA ILE A 137 -4.90 2.15 12.68
C ILE A 137 -3.49 2.46 13.20
N SER A 138 -3.22 3.69 13.65
CA SER A 138 -1.94 4.07 14.24
C SER A 138 -1.61 3.28 15.50
N GLY A 139 -2.59 3.09 16.39
CA GLY A 139 -2.40 2.34 17.63
C GLY A 139 -2.09 0.87 17.38
N ASN A 140 -2.81 0.22 16.47
CA ASN A 140 -2.56 -1.17 16.09
C ASN A 140 -1.21 -1.32 15.39
N SER A 141 -0.84 -0.39 14.48
CA SER A 141 0.48 -0.36 13.83
C SER A 141 1.62 -0.22 14.86
N ASN A 142 1.47 0.65 15.84
CA ASN A 142 2.46 0.83 16.90
C ASN A 142 2.59 -0.42 17.79
N GLU A 143 1.50 -1.17 18.02
CA GLU A 143 1.58 -2.46 18.73
C GLU A 143 2.32 -3.51 17.89
N ALA A 144 2.17 -3.52 16.56
CA ALA A 144 2.95 -4.37 15.67
C ALA A 144 4.44 -3.98 15.68
N ILE A 145 4.76 -2.69 15.62
CA ILE A 145 6.14 -2.16 15.71
C ILE A 145 6.82 -2.60 17.01
N LYS A 146 6.12 -2.63 18.14
CA LYS A 146 6.69 -3.08 19.43
C LYS A 146 7.14 -4.55 19.44
N MET A 147 6.61 -5.39 18.55
CA MET A 147 7.01 -6.79 18.39
C MET A 147 8.18 -6.97 17.43
N ALA A 148 8.45 -5.96 16.60
CA ALA A 148 9.45 -6.01 15.56
C ALA A 148 10.87 -5.97 16.16
N THR A 149 11.73 -6.85 15.66
CA THR A 149 13.13 -6.97 16.09
C THR A 149 14.11 -6.72 14.95
N GLY A 150 13.63 -6.66 13.71
CA GLY A 150 14.45 -6.53 12.52
C GLY A 150 15.11 -5.16 12.35
N ASP A 151 15.92 -5.06 11.30
CA ASP A 151 16.73 -3.88 10.97
C ASP A 151 15.95 -2.83 10.18
N TYR A 152 14.97 -3.30 9.39
CA TYR A 152 14.07 -2.48 8.58
C TYR A 152 12.62 -2.88 8.80
N TYR A 153 11.73 -1.90 8.76
CA TYR A 153 10.29 -2.09 8.93
C TYR A 153 9.58 -1.78 7.63
N ALA A 154 8.84 -2.75 7.10
CA ALA A 154 8.06 -2.66 5.88
C ALA A 154 6.56 -2.63 6.23
N LEU A 155 5.83 -1.60 5.78
CA LEU A 155 4.43 -1.39 6.14
C LEU A 155 3.52 -2.11 5.14
N LEU A 156 2.73 -3.07 5.59
CA LEU A 156 1.82 -3.83 4.74
C LEU A 156 0.41 -3.86 5.34
N ASP A 157 -0.61 -3.57 4.54
CA ASP A 157 -2.01 -3.64 4.98
C ASP A 157 -2.50 -5.10 5.01
N HIS A 158 -3.43 -5.39 5.92
CA HIS A 158 -3.89 -6.75 6.20
C HIS A 158 -4.73 -7.40 5.10
N ASP A 159 -5.16 -6.63 4.10
CA ASP A 159 -5.93 -7.08 2.94
C ASP A 159 -5.14 -7.05 1.63
N ASP A 160 -3.86 -6.67 1.68
CA ASP A 160 -2.97 -6.55 0.53
C ASP A 160 -1.96 -7.71 0.46
N ILE A 161 -1.21 -7.76 -0.64
CA ILE A 161 -0.16 -8.77 -0.87
C ILE A 161 1.06 -8.15 -1.55
N ILE A 162 2.19 -8.85 -1.48
CA ILE A 162 3.43 -8.44 -2.16
C ILE A 162 3.92 -9.53 -3.11
N PRO A 163 4.52 -9.15 -4.27
CA PRO A 163 5.17 -10.10 -5.18
C PRO A 163 6.25 -10.96 -4.49
N VAL A 164 6.46 -12.16 -4.97
CA VAL A 164 7.40 -13.12 -4.36
C VAL A 164 8.86 -12.65 -4.31
N PHE A 165 9.21 -11.66 -5.10
CA PHE A 165 10.56 -11.07 -5.21
C PHE A 165 10.71 -9.72 -4.47
N SER A 166 9.67 -9.25 -3.76
CA SER A 166 9.66 -7.91 -3.18
C SER A 166 10.75 -7.72 -2.14
N LEU A 167 10.86 -8.61 -1.17
CA LEU A 167 11.86 -8.47 -0.12
C LEU A 167 13.29 -8.63 -0.66
N TYR A 168 13.48 -9.45 -1.69
CA TYR A 168 14.78 -9.58 -2.37
C TYR A 168 15.22 -8.25 -3.01
N GLU A 169 14.34 -7.59 -3.76
CA GLU A 169 14.66 -6.33 -4.42
C GLU A 169 14.93 -5.21 -3.40
N ILE A 170 14.22 -5.20 -2.29
CA ILE A 170 14.45 -4.27 -1.18
C ILE A 170 15.83 -4.52 -0.58
N VAL A 171 16.18 -5.77 -0.24
CA VAL A 171 17.47 -6.11 0.37
C VAL A 171 18.62 -5.88 -0.60
N LYS A 172 18.43 -6.17 -1.88
CA LYS A 172 19.38 -5.81 -2.94
C LYS A 172 19.67 -4.31 -2.90
N LYS A 173 18.63 -3.48 -2.84
CA LYS A 173 18.78 -2.02 -2.82
C LYS A 173 19.41 -1.52 -1.53
N ILE A 174 19.14 -2.14 -0.38
CA ILE A 174 19.81 -1.84 0.89
C ILE A 174 21.32 -2.13 0.79
N ASN A 175 21.73 -3.20 0.11
CA ASN A 175 23.16 -3.52 -0.09
C ASN A 175 23.84 -2.56 -1.07
N GLU A 176 23.12 -2.06 -2.08
CA GLU A 176 23.63 -1.05 -3.02
C GLU A 176 23.78 0.33 -2.37
N ASP A 177 22.94 0.66 -1.38
CA ASP A 177 22.89 1.97 -0.73
C ASP A 177 22.72 1.84 0.79
N LYS A 178 23.83 1.56 1.48
CA LYS A 178 23.90 1.32 2.94
C LYS A 178 23.55 2.57 3.78
N GLU A 179 23.61 3.76 3.18
CA GLU A 179 23.28 5.03 3.86
C GLU A 179 21.78 5.35 3.82
N ALA A 180 21.02 4.66 2.97
CA ALA A 180 19.59 4.90 2.85
C ALA A 180 18.82 4.44 4.10
N GLU A 181 17.93 5.31 4.56
CA GLU A 181 17.12 5.09 5.76
C GLU A 181 15.64 4.93 5.45
N PHE A 182 15.21 5.38 4.27
CA PHE A 182 13.84 5.26 3.79
C PHE A 182 13.82 4.84 2.32
N PHE A 183 13.08 3.77 2.04
CA PHE A 183 12.86 3.26 0.68
C PHE A 183 11.36 3.26 0.38
N TYR A 184 11.01 3.50 -0.88
CA TYR A 184 9.66 3.30 -1.38
C TYR A 184 9.68 2.72 -2.79
N THR A 185 8.59 2.07 -3.16
CA THR A 185 8.51 1.31 -4.41
C THR A 185 7.31 1.73 -5.25
N ASP A 186 7.25 1.28 -6.49
CA ASP A 186 6.03 1.34 -7.29
C ASP A 186 5.00 0.34 -6.77
N GLU A 187 3.76 0.54 -7.15
CA GLU A 187 2.63 -0.31 -6.77
C GLU A 187 1.67 -0.51 -7.94
N ASP A 188 0.84 -1.53 -7.86
CA ASP A 188 -0.33 -1.66 -8.71
C ASP A 188 -1.55 -2.09 -7.87
N LYS A 189 -2.63 -2.40 -8.54
CA LYS A 189 -3.87 -2.81 -7.90
C LYS A 189 -4.27 -4.20 -8.34
N ILE A 190 -4.85 -4.99 -7.41
CA ILE A 190 -5.45 -6.27 -7.73
C ILE A 190 -6.96 -6.22 -7.55
N LEU A 191 -7.69 -6.79 -8.52
CA LEU A 191 -9.13 -6.98 -8.42
C LEU A 191 -9.43 -8.22 -7.58
N ASP A 192 -10.14 -8.03 -6.48
CA ASP A 192 -10.37 -9.00 -5.42
C ASP A 192 -10.75 -10.42 -5.91
N LYS A 193 -11.70 -10.55 -6.81
CA LYS A 193 -12.23 -11.87 -7.21
C LYS A 193 -11.47 -12.56 -8.35
N LYS A 194 -10.48 -11.93 -8.97
CA LYS A 194 -9.87 -12.41 -10.22
C LYS A 194 -8.35 -12.44 -10.20
N ASN A 195 -7.71 -11.93 -9.16
CA ASN A 195 -6.26 -11.71 -9.09
C ASN A 195 -5.69 -11.01 -10.35
N ILE A 196 -6.50 -10.15 -10.99
CA ILE A 196 -6.10 -9.40 -12.16
C ILE A 196 -5.43 -8.12 -11.68
N ARG A 197 -4.19 -7.93 -12.07
CA ARG A 197 -3.42 -6.73 -11.78
C ARG A 197 -3.79 -5.63 -12.77
N ILE A 198 -4.03 -4.42 -12.27
CA ILE A 198 -4.44 -3.25 -13.05
C ILE A 198 -3.83 -1.97 -12.47
N GLY A 199 -3.85 -0.91 -13.26
CA GLY A 199 -3.59 0.46 -12.80
C GLY A 199 -2.24 0.61 -12.10
N PRO A 200 -1.10 0.28 -12.77
CA PRO A 200 0.22 0.50 -12.20
C PRO A 200 0.42 1.97 -11.86
N HIS A 201 1.06 2.23 -10.72
CA HIS A 201 1.49 3.54 -10.29
C HIS A 201 3.02 3.57 -10.25
N PHE A 202 3.59 4.02 -11.36
CA PHE A 202 5.02 4.29 -11.49
C PHE A 202 5.31 5.65 -10.86
N LYS A 203 6.17 5.67 -9.87
CA LYS A 203 6.43 6.84 -9.05
C LYS A 203 7.69 7.57 -9.50
N PRO A 204 7.79 8.87 -9.30
CA PRO A 204 9.05 9.59 -9.50
C PRO A 204 10.06 9.27 -8.39
N ASP A 205 11.32 9.55 -8.63
CA ASP A 205 12.29 9.71 -7.55
C ASP A 205 11.82 10.79 -6.57
N PHE A 206 12.42 10.86 -5.39
CA PHE A 206 11.90 11.70 -4.31
C PHE A 206 11.68 13.15 -4.75
N ALA A 207 10.42 13.55 -4.77
CA ALA A 207 9.93 14.86 -5.22
C ALA A 207 9.12 15.52 -4.08
N PRO A 208 9.76 16.37 -3.24
CA PRO A 208 9.15 16.93 -2.04
C PRO A 208 7.90 17.78 -2.33
N ASP A 209 7.88 18.56 -3.41
CA ASP A 209 6.72 19.39 -3.75
C ASP A 209 5.53 18.55 -4.24
N THR A 210 5.80 17.46 -4.95
CA THR A 210 4.78 16.48 -5.32
C THR A 210 4.21 15.81 -4.08
N LEU A 211 5.08 15.42 -3.13
CA LEU A 211 4.65 14.81 -1.87
C LEU A 211 3.78 15.76 -1.05
N ARG A 212 4.06 17.06 -1.03
CA ARG A 212 3.21 18.07 -0.37
C ARG A 212 1.85 18.25 -1.03
N SER A 213 1.72 17.88 -2.32
CA SER A 213 0.46 17.97 -3.05
C SER A 213 -0.44 16.76 -2.84
N TYR A 214 0.13 15.56 -2.76
CA TYR A 214 -0.55 14.30 -2.43
C TYR A 214 0.44 13.21 -2.05
N ASN A 215 -0.03 12.22 -1.29
CA ASN A 215 0.78 11.06 -0.89
C ASN A 215 1.01 10.12 -2.09
N TYR A 216 1.99 10.41 -2.94
CA TYR A 216 2.34 9.53 -4.06
C TYR A 216 3.19 8.32 -3.62
N ILE A 217 3.85 8.39 -2.47
CA ILE A 217 4.72 7.33 -1.96
C ILE A 217 3.89 6.13 -1.50
N CYS A 218 2.90 6.33 -0.63
CA CYS A 218 1.95 5.35 -0.12
C CYS A 218 2.56 3.97 0.18
N HIS A 219 2.40 3.01 -0.70
CA HIS A 219 2.90 1.64 -0.60
C HIS A 219 3.95 1.36 -1.70
N PHE A 220 4.96 0.56 -1.52
CA PHE A 220 5.44 -0.09 -0.33
C PHE A 220 6.47 0.81 0.35
N SER A 221 6.31 1.11 1.61
CA SER A 221 7.22 1.99 2.37
C SER A 221 8.05 1.16 3.34
N ILE A 222 9.38 1.32 3.29
CA ILE A 222 10.34 0.58 4.09
C ILE A 222 11.25 1.57 4.82
N PHE A 223 11.33 1.44 6.13
CA PHE A 223 12.07 2.35 6.99
C PHE A 223 13.15 1.61 7.78
N LYS A 224 14.32 2.20 7.89
CA LYS A 224 15.32 1.73 8.84
C LYS A 224 14.77 1.82 10.27
N LYS A 225 14.99 0.80 11.08
CA LYS A 225 14.52 0.74 12.48
C LYS A 225 14.83 2.02 13.26
N SER A 226 16.08 2.51 13.17
CA SER A 226 16.51 3.71 13.87
C SER A 226 15.71 4.97 13.46
N LEU A 227 15.26 5.05 12.21
CA LEU A 227 14.41 6.15 11.74
C LEU A 227 13.02 6.08 12.40
N ILE A 228 12.38 4.91 12.44
CA ILE A 228 11.07 4.74 13.10
C ILE A 228 11.15 5.03 14.60
N GLU A 229 12.22 4.60 15.27
CA GLU A 229 12.47 4.88 16.69
C GLU A 229 12.59 6.40 16.92
N LYS A 230 13.35 7.11 16.08
CA LYS A 230 13.51 8.58 16.13
C LYS A 230 12.19 9.30 15.89
N LEU A 231 11.33 8.79 14.99
CA LEU A 231 10.00 9.32 14.68
C LEU A 231 8.95 8.94 15.72
N LYS A 232 9.23 7.99 16.62
CA LYS A 232 8.31 7.44 17.63
C LYS A 232 7.07 6.75 17.02
N GLY A 233 7.22 6.15 15.82
CA GLY A 233 6.16 5.45 15.10
C GLY A 233 5.05 6.36 14.57
N PHE A 234 3.83 5.85 14.55
CA PHE A 234 2.63 6.54 14.08
C PHE A 234 2.02 7.46 15.13
N ASP A 235 1.45 8.60 14.71
CA ASP A 235 0.68 9.51 15.57
C ASP A 235 -0.82 9.39 15.26
N SER A 236 -1.62 8.96 16.24
CA SER A 236 -3.07 8.77 16.12
C SER A 236 -3.87 10.05 15.82
N LYS A 237 -3.25 11.23 15.99
CA LYS A 237 -3.87 12.51 15.60
C LYS A 237 -4.13 12.60 14.08
N PHE A 238 -3.46 11.76 13.32
CA PHE A 238 -3.53 11.71 11.85
C PHE A 238 -4.23 10.44 11.33
N ASP A 239 -4.96 9.71 12.17
CA ASP A 239 -5.71 8.52 11.74
C ASP A 239 -6.60 8.82 10.54
N GLY A 240 -6.49 7.99 9.49
CA GLY A 240 -7.06 8.19 8.17
C GLY A 240 -6.09 8.72 7.11
N SER A 241 -4.93 9.26 7.55
CA SER A 241 -3.77 9.61 6.72
C SER A 241 -2.49 9.50 7.56
N GLN A 242 -2.44 8.51 8.45
CA GLN A 242 -1.34 8.24 9.36
C GLN A 242 -0.05 7.83 8.63
N ASP A 243 -0.19 7.15 7.52
CA ASP A 243 0.89 6.80 6.60
C ASP A 243 1.52 8.06 5.98
N TYR A 244 0.69 8.98 5.54
CA TYR A 244 1.15 10.24 4.96
C TYR A 244 1.90 11.10 5.98
N ASP A 245 1.39 11.22 7.21
CA ASP A 245 2.09 11.89 8.31
C ASP A 245 3.46 11.24 8.58
N LEU A 246 3.51 9.90 8.68
CA LEU A 246 4.76 9.19 8.91
C LEU A 246 5.76 9.41 7.77
N ILE A 247 5.30 9.33 6.51
CA ILE A 247 6.12 9.56 5.32
C ILE A 247 6.67 10.99 5.31
N LEU A 248 5.85 12.01 5.55
CA LEU A 248 6.30 13.40 5.64
C LEU A 248 7.38 13.56 6.71
N ARG A 249 7.16 13.06 7.93
CA ARG A 249 8.15 13.11 9.00
C ARG A 249 9.42 12.31 8.66
N ALA A 250 9.28 11.18 7.98
CA ALA A 250 10.43 10.38 7.57
C ALA A 250 11.26 11.09 6.51
N THR A 251 10.64 11.68 5.50
CA THR A 251 11.35 12.41 4.44
C THR A 251 12.05 13.67 4.93
N GLU A 252 11.58 14.27 6.04
CA GLU A 252 12.22 15.41 6.70
C GLU A 252 13.40 15.01 7.61
N THR A 253 13.49 13.73 7.97
CA THR A 253 14.39 13.26 9.04
C THR A 253 15.46 12.30 8.51
N ALA A 254 15.15 11.54 7.48
CA ALA A 254 16.06 10.58 6.86
C ALA A 254 17.22 11.31 6.16
N ASN A 255 18.43 10.78 6.33
CA ASN A 255 19.60 11.30 5.63
C ASN A 255 19.51 10.99 4.12
N ARG A 256 18.95 9.85 3.75
CA ARG A 256 18.82 9.43 2.36
C ARG A 256 17.54 8.64 2.12
N ILE A 257 16.85 9.02 1.03
CA ILE A 257 15.59 8.43 0.57
C ILE A 257 15.85 7.82 -0.80
N VAL A 258 15.39 6.59 -1.01
CA VAL A 258 15.64 5.84 -2.25
C VAL A 258 14.34 5.30 -2.81
N HIS A 259 14.09 5.58 -4.07
CA HIS A 259 13.04 4.96 -4.87
C HIS A 259 13.55 3.66 -5.48
N ILE A 260 12.76 2.61 -5.39
CA ILE A 260 12.97 1.34 -6.10
C ILE A 260 11.91 1.29 -7.21
N PRO A 261 12.29 1.55 -8.48
CA PRO A 261 11.33 1.66 -9.59
C PRO A 261 10.86 0.27 -10.06
N LYS A 262 10.25 -0.46 -9.15
CA LYS A 262 9.68 -1.79 -9.36
C LYS A 262 8.36 -1.89 -8.63
N ILE A 263 7.38 -2.59 -9.22
CA ILE A 263 6.10 -2.88 -8.57
C ILE A 263 6.33 -4.00 -7.56
N LEU A 264 6.41 -3.62 -6.28
CA LEU A 264 6.68 -4.52 -5.16
C LEU A 264 5.51 -4.60 -4.17
N TYR A 265 4.36 -4.05 -4.53
CA TYR A 265 3.15 -4.03 -3.73
C TYR A 265 1.90 -4.12 -4.61
N HIS A 266 0.92 -4.92 -4.19
CA HIS A 266 -0.37 -5.09 -4.84
C HIS A 266 -1.49 -4.65 -3.91
N TRP A 267 -2.06 -3.47 -4.19
CA TRP A 267 -3.17 -2.91 -3.42
C TRP A 267 -4.50 -3.53 -3.85
N ARG A 268 -5.19 -4.17 -2.92
CA ARG A 268 -6.49 -4.82 -3.21
C ARG A 268 -7.61 -3.80 -3.32
N ILE A 269 -8.32 -3.84 -4.44
CA ILE A 269 -9.56 -3.08 -4.62
C ILE A 269 -10.73 -3.94 -4.16
N ASN A 270 -11.35 -3.53 -3.07
CA ASN A 270 -12.63 -4.07 -2.60
C ASN A 270 -13.66 -2.95 -2.48
N GLU A 271 -14.95 -3.31 -2.29
CA GLU A 271 -16.05 -2.34 -2.22
C GLU A 271 -15.92 -1.36 -1.04
N ASN A 272 -15.15 -1.71 -0.01
CA ASN A 272 -14.90 -0.92 1.20
C ASN A 272 -13.58 -0.13 1.15
N SER A 273 -12.80 -0.28 0.09
CA SER A 273 -11.50 0.38 -0.07
C SER A 273 -11.66 1.91 -0.11
N VAL A 274 -10.73 2.62 0.53
CA VAL A 274 -10.64 4.10 0.47
C VAL A 274 -10.54 4.60 -0.97
N ALA A 275 -9.94 3.80 -1.85
CA ALA A 275 -9.80 4.10 -3.27
C ALA A 275 -11.10 4.01 -4.08
N SER A 276 -12.19 3.46 -3.52
CA SER A 276 -13.44 3.26 -4.27
C SER A 276 -14.23 4.55 -4.50
N SER A 277 -14.11 5.57 -3.66
CA SER A 277 -14.65 6.92 -3.93
C SER A 277 -14.02 8.00 -3.04
N ALA A 278 -13.76 9.17 -3.63
CA ALA A 278 -13.30 10.36 -2.91
C ALA A 278 -14.25 10.83 -1.80
N SER A 279 -15.53 10.43 -1.85
CA SER A 279 -16.56 10.77 -0.85
C SER A 279 -16.66 9.75 0.30
N ALA A 280 -15.94 8.61 0.24
CA ALA A 280 -16.11 7.52 1.20
C ALA A 280 -15.59 7.86 2.61
N LYS A 281 -14.53 8.69 2.71
CA LYS A 281 -13.92 9.03 4.01
C LYS A 281 -13.48 10.51 4.09
N PRO A 282 -14.43 11.47 4.32
CA PRO A 282 -14.08 12.89 4.42
C PRO A 282 -13.02 13.19 5.50
N TYR A 283 -12.97 12.38 6.58
CA TYR A 283 -12.01 12.56 7.67
C TYR A 283 -10.55 12.35 7.20
N ALA A 284 -10.30 11.49 6.20
CA ALA A 284 -8.97 11.27 5.66
C ALA A 284 -8.38 12.54 5.03
N TYR A 285 -9.20 13.32 4.29
CA TYR A 285 -8.77 14.62 3.76
C TYR A 285 -8.42 15.62 4.85
N VAL A 286 -9.19 15.63 5.94
CA VAL A 286 -8.91 16.50 7.08
C VAL A 286 -7.60 16.10 7.75
N ALA A 287 -7.36 14.80 7.92
CA ALA A 287 -6.13 14.27 8.48
C ALA A 287 -4.92 14.57 7.57
N ALA A 288 -5.04 14.35 6.24
CA ALA A 288 -4.00 14.69 5.27
C ALA A 288 -3.63 16.17 5.30
N LYS A 289 -4.64 17.07 5.30
CA LYS A 289 -4.41 18.51 5.41
C LYS A 289 -3.69 18.87 6.71
N LYS A 290 -4.07 18.24 7.83
CA LYS A 290 -3.38 18.47 9.12
C LYS A 290 -1.93 18.00 9.06
N ALA A 291 -1.64 16.85 8.45
CA ALA A 291 -0.28 16.31 8.28
C ALA A 291 0.59 17.28 7.47
N ILE A 292 0.09 17.75 6.32
CA ILE A 292 0.80 18.73 5.48
C ILE A 292 1.07 20.03 6.25
N LEU A 293 0.06 20.59 6.93
CA LEU A 293 0.23 21.81 7.69
C LEU A 293 1.22 21.66 8.86
N ALA A 294 1.24 20.51 9.53
CA ALA A 294 2.22 20.22 10.57
C ALA A 294 3.65 20.14 10.00
N SER A 295 3.82 19.50 8.83
CA SER A 295 5.08 19.41 8.09
C SER A 295 5.58 20.80 7.67
N LEU A 296 4.74 21.62 7.01
CA LEU A 296 5.09 22.97 6.58
C LEU A 296 5.51 23.85 7.76
N LYS A 297 4.72 23.82 8.84
CA LYS A 297 5.04 24.58 10.06
C LYS A 297 6.40 24.21 10.65
N LYS A 298 6.73 22.92 10.67
CA LYS A 298 8.02 22.42 11.19
C LYS A 298 9.20 22.90 10.35
N GLN A 299 8.98 23.07 9.03
CA GLN A 299 9.99 23.55 8.08
C GLN A 299 10.03 25.09 7.95
N ASN A 300 9.20 25.83 8.70
CA ASN A 300 9.03 27.30 8.61
C ASN A 300 8.64 27.75 7.17
N ILE A 301 7.81 26.96 6.50
CA ILE A 301 7.23 27.26 5.18
C ILE A 301 5.82 27.83 5.41
N GLU A 302 5.54 29.02 4.88
CA GLU A 302 4.23 29.69 4.94
C GLU A 302 3.28 29.23 3.81
#